data_2a813dc263fcf6bd656cdb176574d243
#
_entry.id   2a813dc263fcf6bd656cdb176574d243
#
_cell.length_a   1.000
_cell.length_b   1.000
_cell.length_c   1.000
_cell.angle_alpha   90.00
_cell.angle_beta   90.00
_cell.angle_gamma   90.00
#
_symmetry.space_group_name_H-M   'P 1'
#
loop_
_entity.id
_entity.type
_entity.pdbx_description
1 polymer ?
#
loop_
_entity_poly.entity_id
_entity_poly.type
_entity_poly.pdbx_seq_one_letter_code
_entity_poly.pdbx_strand_id
1 'polypeptide(L)'
;MLSVKVWGSDMLGKALSRWTLAWFASALAFLLAALVLAAWGLAGPGRWSGAGALAVVHLFAIGWLSQMMLGSLIQFVPVLTARALILPRLALPGLILCSLGALALAAGFLALEGWPTGILLMAGPVLLGLGFVLTAAMLGGTLIAAQAWRTQDGAMLSLALLALPVLWGTGAGMAWAFEGAIWGAALLPDGLPLHILLGAGFWLTLAAMGVSYRLFPMFLIAPDGGSPLRRAALILAGIALALLMAGLGTLLAGGNPWPLAWACALACTLATALYLAEIRRIWRSRRAPRPEVNMAWSRVALAFLALAAALAIPALTLGGPWAEAAVFLALVGWLSTLTLAQMVKITSFLTWIQVFAPLIGRAPVPMVHDLTDARAAGRALALWVAGALGGTLALAGQSPAAFEISALALLLAALLHGHELIAIRRLRHLSDRMRPAKMPPMILPQSDRSFDHDIPRPASA
;
A
#
# COMPACT_ATOMS: atom_id res chain seq x y z
N MET A 1 16.19 -1.99 36.85
CA MET A 1 14.80 -2.48 36.92
C MET A 1 13.89 -1.34 36.43
N LEU A 2 13.71 -1.19 35.13
CA LEU A 2 12.83 -0.18 34.51
C LEU A 2 11.45 -0.81 34.40
N SER A 3 10.51 -0.29 35.16
CA SER A 3 9.08 -0.63 35.10
C SER A 3 8.56 -0.32 33.70
N VAL A 4 8.45 -1.35 32.86
CA VAL A 4 7.62 -1.32 31.66
C VAL A 4 6.18 -1.19 32.17
N LYS A 5 5.61 0.01 32.12
CA LYS A 5 4.16 0.19 32.24
C LYS A 5 3.54 -0.66 31.11
N VAL A 6 3.05 -1.83 31.50
CA VAL A 6 2.23 -2.70 30.67
C VAL A 6 1.05 -1.84 30.20
N TRP A 7 0.98 -1.53 28.94
CA TRP A 7 -0.22 -0.99 28.30
C TRP A 7 -1.35 -1.99 28.60
N GLY A 8 -2.34 -1.56 29.38
CA GLY A 8 -3.37 -2.46 29.85
C GLY A 8 -3.98 -3.20 28.66
N SER A 9 -4.19 -4.52 28.82
CA SER A 9 -4.78 -5.42 27.80
C SER A 9 -6.08 -4.87 27.19
N ASP A 10 -6.85 -4.07 27.90
CA ASP A 10 -8.07 -3.39 27.47
C ASP A 10 -7.81 -2.28 26.42
N MET A 11 -6.64 -1.64 26.44
CA MET A 11 -6.32 -0.58 25.46
C MET A 11 -5.85 -1.16 24.13
N LEU A 12 -5.11 -2.27 24.13
CA LEU A 12 -4.63 -2.93 22.91
C LEU A 12 -5.79 -3.53 22.08
N GLY A 13 -6.77 -4.16 22.73
CA GLY A 13 -7.95 -4.70 22.04
C GLY A 13 -8.85 -3.62 21.44
N LYS A 14 -9.03 -2.49 22.13
CA LYS A 14 -9.87 -1.35 21.68
C LYS A 14 -9.23 -0.53 20.56
N ALA A 15 -7.90 -0.58 20.39
CA ALA A 15 -7.18 0.12 19.33
C ALA A 15 -7.18 -0.64 17.99
N LEU A 16 -7.57 -1.94 17.96
CA LEU A 16 -7.58 -2.73 16.73
C LEU A 16 -8.78 -2.37 15.86
N SER A 17 -8.52 -1.97 14.62
CA SER A 17 -9.59 -1.77 13.66
C SER A 17 -10.21 -3.10 13.27
N ARG A 18 -11.53 -3.20 13.45
CA ARG A 18 -12.35 -4.34 13.01
C ARG A 18 -12.21 -4.61 11.50
N TRP A 19 -11.91 -3.60 10.69
CA TRP A 19 -12.02 -3.66 9.24
C TRP A 19 -10.71 -3.87 8.50
N THR A 20 -9.55 -3.78 9.16
CA THR A 20 -8.23 -3.88 8.51
C THR A 20 -8.09 -5.15 7.67
N LEU A 21 -8.46 -6.32 8.21
CA LEU A 21 -8.39 -7.59 7.48
C LEU A 21 -9.39 -7.68 6.32
N ALA A 22 -10.52 -6.99 6.40
CA ALA A 22 -11.48 -6.91 5.28
C ALA A 22 -10.89 -6.08 4.11
N TRP A 23 -10.22 -4.95 4.41
CA TRP A 23 -9.47 -4.18 3.42
C TRP A 23 -8.38 -5.02 2.76
N PHE A 24 -7.64 -5.81 3.54
CA PHE A 24 -6.59 -6.71 3.04
C PHE A 24 -7.14 -7.80 2.13
N ALA A 25 -8.26 -8.42 2.52
CA ALA A 25 -8.90 -9.47 1.72
C ALA A 25 -9.43 -8.92 0.38
N SER A 26 -10.08 -7.75 0.41
CA SER A 26 -10.52 -7.05 -0.81
C SER A 26 -9.33 -6.72 -1.71
N ALA A 27 -8.28 -6.10 -1.15
CA ALA A 27 -7.09 -5.74 -1.89
C ALA A 27 -6.43 -6.96 -2.56
N LEU A 28 -6.31 -8.09 -1.85
CA LEU A 28 -5.75 -9.32 -2.40
C LEU A 28 -6.61 -9.87 -3.54
N ALA A 29 -7.94 -9.79 -3.44
CA ALA A 29 -8.84 -10.18 -4.53
C ALA A 29 -8.62 -9.31 -5.79
N PHE A 30 -8.45 -8.00 -5.62
CA PHE A 30 -8.11 -7.09 -6.73
C PHE A 30 -6.73 -7.39 -7.33
N LEU A 31 -5.73 -7.71 -6.51
CA LEU A 31 -4.42 -8.15 -7.00
C LEU A 31 -4.54 -9.37 -7.89
N LEU A 32 -5.26 -10.41 -7.43
CA LEU A 32 -5.46 -11.63 -8.20
C LEU A 32 -6.20 -11.35 -9.51
N ALA A 33 -7.26 -10.53 -9.47
CA ALA A 33 -7.99 -10.13 -10.67
C ALA A 33 -7.09 -9.39 -11.68
N ALA A 34 -6.32 -8.40 -11.22
CA ALA A 34 -5.40 -7.67 -12.09
C ALA A 34 -4.34 -8.57 -12.73
N LEU A 35 -3.77 -9.52 -11.96
CA LEU A 35 -2.77 -10.46 -12.47
C LEU A 35 -3.34 -11.49 -13.43
N VAL A 36 -4.58 -11.95 -13.22
CA VAL A 36 -5.30 -12.82 -14.19
C VAL A 36 -5.49 -12.09 -15.50
N LEU A 37 -5.97 -10.83 -15.47
CA LEU A 37 -6.19 -10.04 -16.68
C LEU A 37 -4.87 -9.71 -17.40
N ALA A 38 -3.81 -9.42 -16.65
CA ALA A 38 -2.47 -9.20 -17.20
C ALA A 38 -1.91 -10.47 -17.87
N ALA A 39 -2.05 -11.64 -17.22
CA ALA A 39 -1.66 -12.93 -17.78
C ALA A 39 -2.52 -13.34 -19.00
N TRP A 40 -3.75 -12.84 -19.08
CA TRP A 40 -4.61 -13.02 -20.25
C TRP A 40 -4.29 -12.06 -21.39
N GLY A 41 -3.26 -11.22 -21.25
CA GLY A 41 -2.79 -10.33 -22.31
C GLY A 41 -3.53 -9.00 -22.44
N LEU A 42 -4.34 -8.59 -21.44
CA LEU A 42 -4.99 -7.27 -21.47
C LEU A 42 -3.99 -6.13 -21.21
N ALA A 43 -2.83 -6.43 -20.62
CA ALA A 43 -1.74 -5.49 -20.41
C ALA A 43 -0.43 -6.09 -20.92
N GLY A 44 0.56 -5.24 -21.21
CA GLY A 44 1.89 -5.69 -21.63
C GLY A 44 2.53 -4.76 -22.65
N PRO A 45 3.69 -5.15 -23.18
CA PRO A 45 4.42 -4.37 -24.18
C PRO A 45 3.55 -4.00 -25.37
N GLY A 46 3.60 -2.71 -25.78
CA GLY A 46 2.82 -2.20 -26.90
C GLY A 46 1.31 -2.03 -26.65
N ARG A 47 0.81 -2.39 -25.45
CA ARG A 47 -0.62 -2.25 -25.06
C ARG A 47 -0.82 -1.27 -23.90
N TRP A 48 0.21 -0.58 -23.46
CA TRP A 48 0.20 0.26 -22.26
C TRP A 48 -0.85 1.36 -22.25
N SER A 49 -1.14 1.96 -23.40
CA SER A 49 -2.19 2.98 -23.55
C SER A 49 -3.56 2.40 -23.90
N GLY A 50 -3.69 1.08 -24.05
CA GLY A 50 -4.95 0.42 -24.36
C GLY A 50 -5.90 0.38 -23.17
N ALA A 51 -7.18 0.27 -23.43
CA ALA A 51 -8.24 0.22 -22.43
C ALA A 51 -8.07 -0.96 -21.45
N GLY A 52 -7.66 -2.13 -21.95
CA GLY A 52 -7.34 -3.29 -21.11
C GLY A 52 -6.22 -3.01 -20.12
N ALA A 53 -5.13 -2.34 -20.55
CA ALA A 53 -4.04 -1.96 -19.66
C ALA A 53 -4.48 -0.92 -18.63
N LEU A 54 -5.31 0.05 -19.00
CA LEU A 54 -5.89 1.02 -18.07
C LEU A 54 -6.74 0.31 -17.01
N ALA A 55 -7.56 -0.67 -17.39
CA ALA A 55 -8.34 -1.47 -16.46
C ALA A 55 -7.42 -2.23 -15.48
N VAL A 56 -6.41 -2.95 -15.98
CA VAL A 56 -5.45 -3.72 -15.16
C VAL A 56 -4.69 -2.81 -14.19
N VAL A 57 -4.16 -1.67 -14.68
CA VAL A 57 -3.39 -0.73 -13.84
C VAL A 57 -4.25 -0.14 -12.73
N HIS A 58 -5.52 0.19 -12.97
CA HIS A 58 -6.38 0.77 -11.94
C HIS A 58 -6.89 -0.29 -10.95
N LEU A 59 -7.16 -1.53 -11.37
CA LEU A 59 -7.37 -2.63 -10.42
C LEU A 59 -6.15 -2.85 -9.53
N PHE A 60 -4.95 -2.72 -10.10
CA PHE A 60 -3.71 -2.87 -9.36
C PHE A 60 -3.42 -1.67 -8.44
N ALA A 61 -3.45 -0.44 -8.96
CA ALA A 61 -3.06 0.76 -8.20
C ALA A 61 -4.13 1.16 -7.16
N ILE A 62 -5.41 1.07 -7.51
CA ILE A 62 -6.52 1.44 -6.61
C ILE A 62 -6.98 0.22 -5.83
N GLY A 63 -7.35 -0.86 -6.53
CA GLY A 63 -7.91 -2.06 -5.91
C GLY A 63 -6.92 -2.76 -4.99
N TRP A 64 -5.66 -2.94 -5.42
CA TRP A 64 -4.63 -3.58 -4.61
C TRP A 64 -3.89 -2.58 -3.72
N LEU A 65 -3.08 -1.68 -4.30
CA LEU A 65 -2.14 -0.88 -3.52
C LEU A 65 -2.81 0.17 -2.64
N SER A 66 -3.79 0.93 -3.18
CA SER A 66 -4.46 1.98 -2.38
C SER A 66 -5.35 1.38 -1.31
N GLN A 67 -6.06 0.28 -1.56
CA GLN A 67 -6.84 -0.39 -0.52
C GLN A 67 -5.94 -1.00 0.56
N MET A 68 -4.82 -1.63 0.20
CA MET A 68 -3.84 -2.10 1.19
C MET A 68 -3.27 -0.97 2.02
N MET A 69 -2.93 0.16 1.39
CA MET A 69 -2.43 1.33 2.11
C MET A 69 -3.48 1.87 3.07
N LEU A 70 -4.71 2.11 2.62
CA LEU A 70 -5.80 2.61 3.47
C LEU A 70 -6.10 1.64 4.62
N GLY A 71 -6.20 0.34 4.34
CA GLY A 71 -6.40 -0.69 5.36
C GLY A 71 -5.28 -0.75 6.41
N SER A 72 -4.04 -0.57 5.97
CA SER A 72 -2.88 -0.47 6.86
C SER A 72 -2.91 0.79 7.70
N LEU A 73 -3.25 1.95 7.11
CA LEU A 73 -3.34 3.23 7.80
C LEU A 73 -4.46 3.26 8.84
N ILE A 74 -5.58 2.58 8.60
CA ILE A 74 -6.66 2.40 9.60
C ILE A 74 -6.11 1.79 10.89
N GLN A 75 -5.15 0.88 10.79
CA GLN A 75 -4.49 0.28 11.95
C GLN A 75 -3.30 1.11 12.45
N PHE A 76 -2.54 1.71 11.54
CA PHE A 76 -1.28 2.37 11.86
C PHE A 76 -1.44 3.78 12.43
N VAL A 77 -2.39 4.58 11.92
CA VAL A 77 -2.60 5.96 12.38
C VAL A 77 -2.93 6.04 13.87
N PRO A 78 -3.79 5.17 14.46
CA PRO A 78 -3.98 5.13 15.90
C PRO A 78 -2.69 4.84 16.70
N VAL A 79 -1.84 3.94 16.19
CA VAL A 79 -0.56 3.59 16.83
C VAL A 79 0.42 4.77 16.74
N LEU A 80 0.49 5.42 15.58
CA LEU A 80 1.36 6.58 15.36
C LEU A 80 0.99 7.77 16.25
N THR A 81 -0.31 8.02 16.39
CA THR A 81 -0.85 9.20 17.07
C THR A 81 -1.18 8.98 18.55
N ALA A 82 -1.11 7.72 19.01
CA ALA A 82 -1.63 7.28 20.33
C ALA A 82 -3.09 7.76 20.57
N ARG A 83 -3.88 7.83 19.50
CA ARG A 83 -5.30 8.24 19.52
C ARG A 83 -6.17 7.24 18.77
N ALA A 84 -7.38 7.03 19.26
CA ALA A 84 -8.40 6.29 18.51
C ALA A 84 -8.77 7.03 17.21
N LEU A 85 -9.14 6.27 16.17
CA LEU A 85 -9.64 6.85 14.92
C LEU A 85 -10.86 7.75 15.16
N ILE A 86 -10.88 8.89 14.51
CA ILE A 86 -12.06 9.72 14.38
C ILE A 86 -12.99 9.03 13.36
N LEU A 87 -14.28 8.92 13.68
CA LEU A 87 -15.31 8.32 12.80
C LEU A 87 -14.97 6.89 12.29
N PRO A 88 -14.59 5.92 13.15
CA PRO A 88 -14.17 4.59 12.70
C PRO A 88 -15.27 3.82 11.93
N ARG A 89 -16.54 4.26 12.05
CA ARG A 89 -17.68 3.71 11.28
C ARG A 89 -17.54 3.95 9.76
N LEU A 90 -16.74 4.91 9.33
CA LEU A 90 -16.51 5.19 7.91
C LEU A 90 -15.61 4.16 7.23
N ALA A 91 -14.92 3.30 7.98
CA ALA A 91 -14.03 2.29 7.42
C ALA A 91 -14.72 1.30 6.48
N LEU A 92 -15.92 0.81 6.80
CA LEU A 92 -16.67 -0.10 5.93
C LEU A 92 -17.30 0.60 4.72
N PRO A 93 -18.04 1.70 4.87
CA PRO A 93 -18.52 2.45 3.70
C PRO A 93 -17.40 2.87 2.76
N GLY A 94 -16.25 3.32 3.30
CA GLY A 94 -15.05 3.63 2.51
C GLY A 94 -14.55 2.44 1.70
N LEU A 95 -14.46 1.25 2.31
CA LEU A 95 -14.08 0.02 1.61
C LEU A 95 -15.04 -0.31 0.46
N ILE A 96 -16.34 -0.27 0.74
CA ILE A 96 -17.38 -0.61 -0.27
C ILE A 96 -17.29 0.36 -1.45
N LEU A 97 -17.24 1.67 -1.18
CA LEU A 97 -17.19 2.68 -2.23
C LEU A 97 -15.90 2.63 -3.04
N CYS A 98 -14.74 2.43 -2.39
CA CYS A 98 -13.46 2.26 -3.09
C CYS A 98 -13.47 0.99 -3.95
N SER A 99 -14.04 -0.12 -3.46
CA SER A 99 -14.12 -1.38 -4.20
C SER A 99 -15.04 -1.27 -5.40
N LEU A 100 -16.27 -0.77 -5.20
CA LEU A 100 -17.22 -0.57 -6.29
C LEU A 100 -16.72 0.45 -7.32
N GLY A 101 -16.07 1.53 -6.84
CA GLY A 101 -15.50 2.54 -7.71
C GLY A 101 -14.31 2.00 -8.54
N ALA A 102 -13.45 1.17 -7.98
CA ALA A 102 -12.35 0.54 -8.70
C ALA A 102 -12.88 -0.45 -9.77
N LEU A 103 -13.90 -1.25 -9.43
CA LEU A 103 -14.54 -2.16 -10.38
C LEU A 103 -15.25 -1.39 -11.50
N ALA A 104 -16.03 -0.35 -11.15
CA ALA A 104 -16.74 0.46 -12.12
C ALA A 104 -15.77 1.18 -13.06
N LEU A 105 -14.67 1.75 -12.53
CA LEU A 105 -13.66 2.41 -13.35
C LEU A 105 -12.97 1.43 -14.30
N ALA A 106 -12.55 0.25 -13.81
CA ALA A 106 -11.92 -0.76 -14.64
C ALA A 106 -12.85 -1.28 -15.74
N ALA A 107 -14.11 -1.59 -15.40
CA ALA A 107 -15.11 -2.00 -16.38
C ALA A 107 -15.43 -0.86 -17.35
N GLY A 108 -15.46 0.40 -16.87
CA GLY A 108 -15.68 1.58 -17.69
C GLY A 108 -14.59 1.79 -18.75
N PHE A 109 -13.33 1.52 -18.43
CA PHE A 109 -12.26 1.58 -19.44
C PHE A 109 -12.48 0.59 -20.59
N LEU A 110 -13.04 -0.59 -20.31
CA LEU A 110 -13.34 -1.57 -21.37
C LEU A 110 -14.40 -1.05 -22.37
N ALA A 111 -15.18 -0.03 -22.02
CA ALA A 111 -16.08 0.64 -22.97
C ALA A 111 -15.32 1.27 -24.15
N LEU A 112 -14.08 1.70 -23.94
CA LEU A 112 -13.22 2.24 -25.00
C LEU A 112 -12.84 1.19 -26.06
N GLU A 113 -13.04 -0.11 -25.77
CA GLU A 113 -12.89 -1.24 -26.68
C GLU A 113 -14.25 -1.77 -27.19
N GLY A 114 -15.34 -1.01 -26.98
CA GLY A 114 -16.68 -1.35 -27.47
C GLY A 114 -17.53 -2.20 -26.53
N TRP A 115 -17.13 -2.41 -25.28
CA TRP A 115 -17.98 -3.09 -24.31
C TRP A 115 -19.12 -2.15 -23.85
N PRO A 116 -20.35 -2.66 -23.57
CA PRO A 116 -21.49 -1.82 -23.18
C PRO A 116 -21.44 -1.35 -21.73
N THR A 117 -20.31 -0.77 -21.31
CA THR A 117 -19.99 -0.41 -19.91
C THR A 117 -19.69 1.08 -19.72
N GLY A 118 -20.00 1.94 -20.73
CA GLY A 118 -19.64 3.37 -20.73
C GLY A 118 -20.11 4.15 -19.52
N ILE A 119 -21.35 3.96 -19.05
CA ILE A 119 -21.86 4.62 -17.83
C ILE A 119 -20.96 4.41 -16.61
N LEU A 120 -20.23 3.29 -16.54
CA LEU A 120 -19.36 2.96 -15.43
C LEU A 120 -18.08 3.83 -15.43
N LEU A 121 -17.63 4.32 -16.60
CA LEU A 121 -16.51 5.26 -16.67
C LEU A 121 -16.88 6.62 -16.05
N MET A 122 -18.14 7.02 -16.12
CA MET A 122 -18.66 8.21 -15.43
C MET A 122 -18.85 7.97 -13.93
N ALA A 123 -19.40 6.80 -13.55
CA ALA A 123 -19.75 6.48 -12.17
C ALA A 123 -18.54 6.10 -11.31
N GLY A 124 -17.52 5.43 -11.88
CA GLY A 124 -16.34 4.95 -11.16
C GLY A 124 -15.61 6.05 -10.40
N PRO A 125 -15.24 7.17 -11.03
CA PRO A 125 -14.59 8.28 -10.34
C PRO A 125 -15.43 8.90 -9.22
N VAL A 126 -16.77 8.95 -9.37
CA VAL A 126 -17.68 9.46 -8.33
C VAL A 126 -17.63 8.56 -7.09
N LEU A 127 -17.77 7.24 -7.28
CA LEU A 127 -17.71 6.27 -6.19
C LEU A 127 -16.35 6.30 -5.48
N LEU A 128 -15.25 6.37 -6.25
CA LEU A 128 -13.89 6.51 -5.70
C LEU A 128 -13.74 7.80 -4.91
N GLY A 129 -14.20 8.93 -5.43
CA GLY A 129 -14.14 10.22 -4.75
C GLY A 129 -14.86 10.18 -3.40
N LEU A 130 -16.07 9.63 -3.36
CA LEU A 130 -16.81 9.43 -2.11
C LEU A 130 -16.04 8.52 -1.14
N GLY A 131 -15.49 7.39 -1.61
CA GLY A 131 -14.70 6.48 -0.79
C GLY A 131 -13.43 7.15 -0.22
N PHE A 132 -12.72 7.94 -1.03
CA PHE A 132 -11.54 8.69 -0.60
C PHE A 132 -11.89 9.81 0.38
N VAL A 133 -12.99 10.52 0.18
CA VAL A 133 -13.47 11.54 1.13
C VAL A 133 -13.76 10.91 2.50
N LEU A 134 -14.46 9.77 2.55
CA LEU A 134 -14.76 9.10 3.82
C LEU A 134 -13.48 8.64 4.54
N THR A 135 -12.54 8.05 3.80
CA THR A 135 -11.27 7.57 4.37
C THR A 135 -10.35 8.72 4.75
N ALA A 136 -10.28 9.79 3.95
CA ALA A 136 -9.51 10.99 4.26
C ALA A 136 -10.08 11.74 5.48
N ALA A 137 -11.40 11.82 5.63
CA ALA A 137 -12.05 12.40 6.82
C ALA A 137 -11.67 11.61 8.09
N MET A 138 -11.66 10.28 8.02
CA MET A 138 -11.29 9.41 9.13
C MET A 138 -9.80 9.52 9.47
N LEU A 139 -8.92 9.31 8.50
CA LEU A 139 -7.46 9.29 8.70
C LEU A 139 -6.90 10.70 8.90
N GLY A 140 -7.23 11.62 8.00
CA GLY A 140 -6.79 13.01 8.05
C GLY A 140 -7.32 13.74 9.29
N GLY A 141 -8.61 13.54 9.63
CA GLY A 141 -9.18 14.06 10.87
C GLY A 141 -8.44 13.59 12.11
N THR A 142 -8.02 12.30 12.14
CA THR A 142 -7.23 11.76 13.27
C THR A 142 -5.82 12.38 13.32
N LEU A 143 -5.14 12.52 12.17
CA LEU A 143 -3.83 13.16 12.10
C LEU A 143 -3.90 14.64 12.50
N ILE A 144 -4.94 15.36 12.06
CA ILE A 144 -5.17 16.76 12.43
C ILE A 144 -5.39 16.88 13.93
N ALA A 145 -6.30 16.11 14.51
CA ALA A 145 -6.59 16.16 15.94
C ALA A 145 -5.37 15.78 16.82
N ALA A 146 -4.47 14.95 16.30
CA ALA A 146 -3.23 14.58 16.95
C ALA A 146 -2.07 15.56 16.68
N GLN A 147 -2.26 16.55 15.82
CA GLN A 147 -1.18 17.43 15.33
C GLN A 147 0.01 16.65 14.78
N ALA A 148 -0.26 15.57 14.04
CA ALA A 148 0.75 14.63 13.56
C ALA A 148 1.79 15.24 12.63
N TRP A 149 1.45 16.37 11.97
CA TRP A 149 2.40 17.15 11.15
C TRP A 149 3.62 17.69 11.92
N ARG A 150 3.60 17.67 13.27
CA ARG A 150 4.73 18.07 14.11
C ARG A 150 5.81 17.00 14.19
N THR A 151 5.51 15.77 13.83
CA THR A 151 6.47 14.66 13.72
C THR A 151 6.84 14.42 12.26
N GLN A 152 8.07 13.94 11.99
CA GLN A 152 8.55 13.75 10.62
C GLN A 152 7.80 12.63 9.88
N ASP A 153 7.46 11.55 10.56
CA ASP A 153 6.66 10.44 10.06
C ASP A 153 5.21 10.85 9.80
N GLY A 154 4.58 11.53 10.75
CA GLY A 154 3.22 12.03 10.60
C GLY A 154 3.09 13.14 9.54
N ALA A 155 4.08 14.02 9.40
CA ALA A 155 4.13 15.03 8.34
C ALA A 155 4.25 14.41 6.95
N MET A 156 5.10 13.37 6.80
CA MET A 156 5.22 12.63 5.54
C MET A 156 3.90 11.98 5.13
N LEU A 157 3.21 11.37 6.11
CA LEU A 157 1.89 10.76 5.89
C LEU A 157 0.82 11.81 5.58
N SER A 158 0.89 12.99 6.21
CA SER A 158 -0.02 14.11 5.91
C SER A 158 0.16 14.61 4.48
N LEU A 159 1.40 14.73 3.98
CA LEU A 159 1.67 15.07 2.57
C LEU A 159 1.10 14.02 1.60
N ALA A 160 1.22 12.74 1.93
CA ALA A 160 0.64 11.67 1.12
C ALA A 160 -0.90 11.79 1.03
N LEU A 161 -1.57 12.05 2.15
CA LEU A 161 -3.02 12.26 2.16
C LEU A 161 -3.45 13.55 1.45
N LEU A 162 -2.63 14.61 1.46
CA LEU A 162 -2.90 15.83 0.69
C LEU A 162 -2.79 15.60 -0.82
N ALA A 163 -1.96 14.68 -1.28
CA ALA A 163 -1.86 14.33 -2.69
C ALA A 163 -3.10 13.57 -3.21
N LEU A 164 -3.83 12.86 -2.34
CA LEU A 164 -4.94 11.98 -2.72
C LEU A 164 -6.11 12.69 -3.43
N PRO A 165 -6.63 13.85 -2.95
CA PRO A 165 -7.70 14.56 -3.67
C PRO A 165 -7.24 15.09 -5.02
N VAL A 166 -5.97 15.46 -5.18
CA VAL A 166 -5.44 15.92 -6.48
C VAL A 166 -5.27 14.76 -7.43
N LEU A 167 -4.76 13.61 -6.94
CA LEU A 167 -4.71 12.35 -7.68
C LEU A 167 -6.10 11.95 -8.18
N TRP A 168 -7.11 12.00 -7.30
CA TRP A 168 -8.49 11.72 -7.70
C TRP A 168 -8.99 12.72 -8.74
N GLY A 169 -8.80 14.01 -8.53
CA GLY A 169 -9.27 15.06 -9.45
C GLY A 169 -8.66 14.93 -10.85
N THR A 170 -7.35 14.69 -10.95
CA THR A 170 -6.68 14.47 -12.25
C THR A 170 -7.16 13.18 -12.93
N GLY A 171 -7.32 12.08 -12.17
CA GLY A 171 -7.83 10.82 -12.71
C GLY A 171 -9.28 10.90 -13.16
N ALA A 172 -10.14 11.53 -12.35
CA ALA A 172 -11.54 11.78 -12.71
C ALA A 172 -11.65 12.68 -13.94
N GLY A 173 -10.84 13.74 -14.01
CA GLY A 173 -10.79 14.63 -15.17
C GLY A 173 -10.46 13.90 -16.46
N MET A 174 -9.42 13.07 -16.45
CA MET A 174 -9.06 12.26 -17.63
C MET A 174 -10.12 11.23 -17.96
N ALA A 175 -10.71 10.53 -16.99
CA ALA A 175 -11.77 9.55 -17.22
C ALA A 175 -13.01 10.20 -17.87
N TRP A 176 -13.44 11.35 -17.37
CA TRP A 176 -14.58 12.08 -17.95
C TRP A 176 -14.25 12.76 -19.28
N ALA A 177 -12.98 13.09 -19.55
CA ALA A 177 -12.56 13.58 -20.85
C ALA A 177 -12.73 12.53 -21.95
N PHE A 178 -12.55 11.24 -21.67
CA PHE A 178 -12.89 10.16 -22.62
C PHE A 178 -14.38 10.11 -22.97
N GLU A 179 -15.24 10.63 -22.11
CA GLU A 179 -16.69 10.77 -22.35
C GLU A 179 -17.07 12.18 -22.85
N GLY A 180 -16.09 13.01 -23.25
CA GLY A 180 -16.31 14.32 -23.86
C GLY A 180 -16.36 15.49 -22.89
N ALA A 181 -15.98 15.34 -21.62
CA ALA A 181 -15.91 16.46 -20.69
C ALA A 181 -14.75 17.41 -21.04
N ILE A 182 -15.09 18.63 -21.44
CA ILE A 182 -14.15 19.63 -21.96
C ILE A 182 -13.08 20.02 -20.93
N TRP A 183 -13.45 20.16 -19.65
CA TRP A 183 -12.53 20.61 -18.60
C TRP A 183 -11.39 19.61 -18.30
N GLY A 184 -11.60 18.34 -18.58
CA GLY A 184 -10.58 17.30 -18.44
C GLY A 184 -9.70 17.11 -19.66
N ALA A 185 -10.08 17.65 -20.82
CA ALA A 185 -9.40 17.44 -22.09
C ALA A 185 -7.92 17.90 -22.07
N ALA A 186 -7.62 18.99 -21.34
CA ALA A 186 -6.26 19.49 -21.17
C ALA A 186 -5.32 18.50 -20.44
N LEU A 187 -5.88 17.56 -19.67
CA LEU A 187 -5.10 16.55 -18.93
C LEU A 187 -4.69 15.35 -19.79
N LEU A 188 -5.37 15.07 -20.92
CA LEU A 188 -5.12 13.87 -21.72
C LEU A 188 -3.72 13.83 -22.35
N PRO A 189 -3.18 14.91 -22.97
CA PRO A 189 -1.86 14.85 -23.62
C PRO A 189 -0.70 14.73 -22.62
N ASP A 190 -0.63 15.63 -21.63
CA ASP A 190 0.53 15.80 -20.75
C ASP A 190 0.23 15.58 -19.27
N GLY A 191 -1.01 15.29 -18.90
CA GLY A 191 -1.42 15.07 -17.50
C GLY A 191 -1.08 13.68 -16.98
N LEU A 192 -0.94 12.67 -17.84
CA LEU A 192 -0.70 11.28 -17.44
C LEU A 192 0.59 11.10 -16.60
N PRO A 193 1.75 11.66 -16.95
CA PRO A 193 2.95 11.57 -16.12
C PRO A 193 2.77 12.20 -14.73
N LEU A 194 2.05 13.33 -14.66
CA LEU A 194 1.74 14.01 -13.38
C LEU A 194 0.80 13.16 -12.52
N HIS A 195 -0.21 12.54 -13.13
CA HIS A 195 -1.13 11.62 -12.46
C HIS A 195 -0.42 10.36 -11.92
N ILE A 196 0.47 9.76 -12.71
CA ILE A 196 1.27 8.61 -12.27
C ILE A 196 2.15 9.00 -11.07
N LEU A 197 2.80 10.16 -11.13
CA LEU A 197 3.64 10.65 -10.05
C LEU A 197 2.84 10.97 -8.79
N LEU A 198 1.63 11.53 -8.92
CA LEU A 198 0.70 11.72 -7.80
C LEU A 198 0.32 10.38 -7.14
N GLY A 199 0.03 9.36 -7.93
CA GLY A 199 -0.40 8.05 -7.42
C GLY A 199 0.76 7.23 -6.84
N ALA A 200 1.71 6.86 -7.66
CA ALA A 200 2.82 6.00 -7.27
C ALA A 200 3.84 6.73 -6.38
N GLY A 201 4.15 7.99 -6.70
CA GLY A 201 5.12 8.79 -5.97
C GLY A 201 4.54 9.39 -4.70
N PHE A 202 3.59 10.31 -4.82
CA PHE A 202 3.14 11.09 -3.66
C PHE A 202 2.15 10.34 -2.77
N TRP A 203 1.11 9.70 -3.32
CA TRP A 203 0.18 8.97 -2.48
C TRP A 203 0.82 7.73 -1.87
N LEU A 204 1.27 6.78 -2.69
CA LEU A 204 1.69 5.46 -2.21
C LEU A 204 3.11 5.47 -1.62
N THR A 205 4.08 6.08 -2.31
CA THR A 205 5.48 6.05 -1.83
C THR A 205 5.69 6.92 -0.60
N LEU A 206 5.13 8.14 -0.52
CA LEU A 206 5.27 8.96 0.70
C LEU A 206 4.54 8.34 1.89
N ALA A 207 3.37 7.72 1.68
CA ALA A 207 2.70 6.98 2.75
C ALA A 207 3.58 5.80 3.24
N ALA A 208 4.17 5.03 2.31
CA ALA A 208 5.09 3.94 2.64
C ALA A 208 6.34 4.44 3.38
N MET A 209 6.92 5.58 2.98
CA MET A 209 8.05 6.22 3.66
C MET A 209 7.68 6.65 5.08
N GLY A 210 6.54 7.34 5.26
CA GLY A 210 6.06 7.78 6.56
C GLY A 210 5.83 6.63 7.53
N VAL A 211 5.16 5.56 7.06
CA VAL A 211 4.93 4.33 7.84
C VAL A 211 6.25 3.65 8.20
N SER A 212 7.18 3.53 7.25
CA SER A 212 8.45 2.83 7.46
C SER A 212 9.38 3.54 8.47
N TYR A 213 9.34 4.86 8.57
CA TYR A 213 10.11 5.61 9.56
C TYR A 213 9.77 5.22 11.00
N ARG A 214 8.57 4.70 11.23
CA ARG A 214 8.14 4.19 12.53
C ARG A 214 8.29 2.69 12.65
N LEU A 215 7.88 1.93 11.65
CA LEU A 215 7.85 0.47 11.72
C LEU A 215 9.25 -0.17 11.63
N PHE A 216 10.15 0.37 10.81
CA PHE A 216 11.47 -0.23 10.64
C PHE A 216 12.33 -0.16 11.91
N PRO A 217 12.45 0.99 12.61
CA PRO A 217 13.12 1.00 13.91
C PRO A 217 12.50 0.03 14.90
N MET A 218 11.15 -0.07 14.94
CA MET A 218 10.45 -0.97 15.84
C MET A 218 10.80 -2.45 15.55
N PHE A 219 10.75 -2.89 14.31
CA PHE A 219 11.03 -4.29 13.94
C PHE A 219 12.53 -4.64 14.00
N LEU A 220 13.40 -3.67 13.81
CA LEU A 220 14.86 -3.84 13.87
C LEU A 220 15.44 -3.60 15.27
N ILE A 221 14.60 -3.21 16.24
CA ILE A 221 15.02 -2.80 17.59
C ILE A 221 16.13 -1.74 17.47
N ALA A 222 15.95 -0.80 16.55
CA ALA A 222 16.86 0.31 16.32
C ALA A 222 16.41 1.55 17.12
N PRO A 223 17.33 2.49 17.44
CA PRO A 223 16.94 3.75 18.04
C PRO A 223 15.92 4.49 17.16
N ASP A 224 14.81 4.90 17.78
CA ASP A 224 13.76 5.69 17.13
C ASP A 224 13.97 7.18 17.47
N GLY A 225 13.66 8.05 16.53
CA GLY A 225 13.78 9.50 16.71
C GLY A 225 13.90 10.25 15.39
N GLY A 226 13.69 11.56 15.46
CA GLY A 226 13.88 12.44 14.31
C GLY A 226 15.35 12.48 13.85
N SER A 227 15.55 12.73 12.56
CA SER A 227 16.90 12.91 12.02
C SER A 227 16.95 14.05 11.00
N PRO A 228 18.14 14.64 10.76
CA PRO A 228 18.31 15.64 9.68
C PRO A 228 17.97 15.08 8.30
N LEU A 229 18.28 13.80 8.03
CA LEU A 229 17.97 13.14 6.76
C LEU A 229 16.45 13.04 6.54
N ARG A 230 15.68 12.62 7.56
CA ARG A 230 14.22 12.59 7.49
C ARG A 230 13.63 13.98 7.25
N ARG A 231 14.17 15.01 7.93
CA ARG A 231 13.73 16.39 7.76
C ARG A 231 14.00 16.89 6.35
N ALA A 232 15.20 16.66 5.82
CA ALA A 232 15.57 17.05 4.46
C ALA A 232 14.71 16.32 3.41
N ALA A 233 14.50 15.00 3.57
CA ALA A 233 13.61 14.24 2.69
C ALA A 233 12.16 14.79 2.73
N LEU A 234 11.64 15.13 3.89
CA LEU A 234 10.31 15.74 4.04
C LEU A 234 10.20 17.11 3.35
N ILE A 235 11.21 17.98 3.52
CA ILE A 235 11.24 19.30 2.87
C ILE A 235 11.26 19.13 1.34
N LEU A 236 12.13 18.25 0.83
CA LEU A 236 12.21 17.98 -0.61
C LEU A 236 10.92 17.36 -1.15
N ALA A 237 10.25 16.46 -0.41
CA ALA A 237 8.96 15.94 -0.78
C ALA A 237 7.88 17.04 -0.84
N GLY A 238 7.89 17.98 0.10
CA GLY A 238 7.01 19.14 0.09
C GLY A 238 7.26 20.08 -1.09
N ILE A 239 8.54 20.37 -1.40
CA ILE A 239 8.94 21.14 -2.59
C ILE A 239 8.50 20.43 -3.87
N ALA A 240 8.74 19.10 -3.97
CA ALA A 240 8.34 18.32 -5.12
C ALA A 240 6.83 18.35 -5.35
N LEU A 241 6.02 18.23 -4.28
CA LEU A 241 4.56 18.34 -4.38
C LEU A 241 4.13 19.75 -4.83
N ALA A 242 4.75 20.80 -4.30
CA ALA A 242 4.47 22.17 -4.74
C ALA A 242 4.82 22.40 -6.21
N LEU A 243 5.96 21.88 -6.69
CA LEU A 243 6.36 21.94 -8.10
C LEU A 243 5.39 21.17 -9.00
N LEU A 244 4.92 20.00 -8.56
CA LEU A 244 3.93 19.22 -9.29
C LEU A 244 2.60 19.97 -9.39
N MET A 245 2.14 20.59 -8.29
CA MET A 245 0.93 21.41 -8.27
C MET A 245 1.04 22.62 -9.20
N ALA A 246 2.20 23.30 -9.20
CA ALA A 246 2.48 24.40 -10.12
C ALA A 246 2.51 23.91 -11.59
N GLY A 247 3.12 22.74 -11.86
CA GLY A 247 3.12 22.12 -13.19
C GLY A 247 1.70 21.78 -13.67
N LEU A 248 0.87 21.22 -12.80
CA LEU A 248 -0.54 20.96 -13.10
C LEU A 248 -1.32 22.26 -13.38
N GLY A 249 -1.11 23.29 -12.56
CA GLY A 249 -1.71 24.60 -12.79
C GLY A 249 -1.27 25.22 -14.13
N THR A 250 0.01 25.11 -14.47
CA THR A 250 0.55 25.55 -15.77
C THR A 250 -0.10 24.81 -16.94
N LEU A 251 -0.23 23.47 -16.83
CA LEU A 251 -0.90 22.65 -17.84
C LEU A 251 -2.34 23.06 -18.05
N LEU A 252 -3.10 23.24 -16.97
CA LEU A 252 -4.51 23.64 -17.02
C LEU A 252 -4.71 25.07 -17.57
N ALA A 253 -3.69 25.92 -17.45
CA ALA A 253 -3.65 27.26 -18.06
C ALA A 253 -3.17 27.25 -19.52
N GLY A 254 -2.93 26.06 -20.14
CA GLY A 254 -2.44 25.92 -21.49
C GLY A 254 -0.95 26.20 -21.68
N GLY A 255 -0.18 26.26 -20.59
CA GLY A 255 1.27 26.44 -20.62
C GLY A 255 2.03 25.11 -20.64
N ASN A 256 3.37 25.21 -20.73
CA ASN A 256 4.27 24.05 -20.75
C ASN A 256 4.61 23.58 -19.32
N PRO A 257 4.15 22.40 -18.85
CA PRO A 257 4.41 21.89 -17.49
C PRO A 257 5.80 21.27 -17.33
N TRP A 258 6.50 20.94 -18.42
CA TRP A 258 7.72 20.10 -18.41
C TRP A 258 8.88 20.66 -17.58
N PRO A 259 9.20 21.97 -17.57
CA PRO A 259 10.26 22.49 -16.71
C PRO A 259 9.99 22.22 -15.22
N LEU A 260 8.73 22.37 -14.78
CA LEU A 260 8.33 22.10 -13.39
C LEU A 260 8.27 20.58 -13.11
N ALA A 261 7.87 19.77 -14.10
CA ALA A 261 7.90 18.31 -13.99
C ALA A 261 9.34 17.78 -13.81
N TRP A 262 10.32 18.32 -14.54
CA TRP A 262 11.73 17.98 -14.36
C TRP A 262 12.27 18.38 -12.99
N ALA A 263 11.98 19.60 -12.53
CA ALA A 263 12.37 20.06 -11.20
C ALA A 263 11.73 19.18 -10.10
N CYS A 264 10.46 18.80 -10.28
CA CYS A 264 9.75 17.86 -9.39
C CYS A 264 10.43 16.48 -9.37
N ALA A 265 10.77 15.91 -10.53
CA ALA A 265 11.45 14.62 -10.63
C ALA A 265 12.81 14.64 -9.93
N LEU A 266 13.59 15.71 -10.09
CA LEU A 266 14.85 15.90 -9.38
C LEU A 266 14.64 15.94 -7.87
N ALA A 267 13.68 16.72 -7.38
CA ALA A 267 13.37 16.82 -5.95
C ALA A 267 12.88 15.46 -5.37
N CYS A 268 12.06 14.70 -6.11
CA CYS A 268 11.64 13.35 -5.76
C CYS A 268 12.84 12.37 -5.67
N THR A 269 13.75 12.44 -6.63
CA THR A 269 14.96 11.59 -6.66
C THR A 269 15.85 11.88 -5.46
N LEU A 270 16.09 13.16 -5.15
CA LEU A 270 16.86 13.57 -3.98
C LEU A 270 16.18 13.18 -2.66
N ALA A 271 14.86 13.37 -2.55
CA ALA A 271 14.09 12.94 -1.38
C ALA A 271 14.19 11.41 -1.17
N THR A 272 14.11 10.64 -2.26
CA THR A 272 14.27 9.19 -2.25
C THR A 272 15.68 8.77 -1.83
N ALA A 273 16.71 9.43 -2.33
CA ALA A 273 18.10 9.16 -1.93
C ALA A 273 18.33 9.42 -0.44
N LEU A 274 17.80 10.53 0.10
CA LEU A 274 17.88 10.83 1.54
C LEU A 274 17.09 9.83 2.38
N TYR A 275 15.91 9.41 1.91
CA TYR A 275 15.14 8.34 2.55
C TYR A 275 15.94 7.04 2.61
N LEU A 276 16.54 6.59 1.51
CA LEU A 276 17.35 5.38 1.45
C LEU A 276 18.59 5.47 2.36
N ALA A 277 19.23 6.65 2.43
CA ALA A 277 20.33 6.91 3.36
C ALA A 277 19.89 6.78 4.82
N GLU A 278 18.71 7.32 5.17
CA GLU A 278 18.14 7.20 6.51
C GLU A 278 17.80 5.73 6.85
N ILE A 279 17.18 5.01 5.93
CA ILE A 279 16.86 3.59 6.15
C ILE A 279 18.15 2.77 6.32
N ARG A 280 19.20 3.07 5.54
CA ARG A 280 20.52 2.44 5.72
C ARG A 280 21.10 2.73 7.12
N ARG A 281 20.93 3.95 7.64
CA ARG A 281 21.33 4.33 9.01
C ARG A 281 20.59 3.48 10.05
N ILE A 282 19.25 3.37 9.93
CA ILE A 282 18.41 2.53 10.80
C ILE A 282 18.88 1.07 10.76
N TRP A 283 19.15 0.52 9.57
CA TRP A 283 19.64 -0.85 9.42
C TRP A 283 20.99 -1.09 10.08
N ARG A 284 21.88 -0.11 10.02
CA ARG A 284 23.22 -0.20 10.67
C ARG A 284 23.14 -0.13 12.17
N SER A 285 22.17 0.59 12.72
CA SER A 285 21.98 0.76 14.17
C SER A 285 21.07 -0.33 14.79
N ARG A 286 20.63 -1.31 14.01
CA ARG A 286 19.77 -2.39 14.51
C ARG A 286 20.42 -3.20 15.62
N ARG A 287 19.61 -3.60 16.58
CA ARG A 287 19.98 -4.54 17.64
C ARG A 287 19.39 -5.94 17.40
N ALA A 288 18.41 -6.08 16.52
CA ALA A 288 17.86 -7.37 16.10
C ALA A 288 18.96 -8.16 15.35
N PRO A 289 19.43 -9.31 15.85
CA PRO A 289 20.54 -10.05 15.23
C PRO A 289 20.14 -10.66 13.89
N ARG A 290 18.92 -11.20 13.80
CA ARG A 290 18.35 -11.77 12.59
C ARG A 290 17.03 -11.07 12.27
N PRO A 291 16.98 -10.28 11.19
CA PRO A 291 15.72 -9.67 10.75
C PRO A 291 14.71 -10.74 10.37
N GLU A 292 13.45 -10.54 10.76
CA GLU A 292 12.34 -11.39 10.33
C GLU A 292 12.11 -11.29 8.81
N VAL A 293 11.34 -12.23 8.25
CA VAL A 293 11.08 -12.35 6.80
C VAL A 293 10.57 -11.04 6.19
N ASN A 294 9.67 -10.33 6.87
CA ASN A 294 9.15 -9.03 6.41
C ASN A 294 10.28 -8.00 6.22
N MET A 295 11.21 -7.89 7.16
CA MET A 295 12.31 -6.94 7.06
C MET A 295 13.36 -7.38 6.03
N ALA A 296 13.64 -8.68 5.92
CA ALA A 296 14.56 -9.20 4.91
C ALA A 296 14.09 -8.82 3.48
N TRP A 297 12.80 -9.02 3.17
CA TRP A 297 12.25 -8.71 1.86
C TRP A 297 11.96 -7.21 1.67
N SER A 298 11.76 -6.44 2.73
CA SER A 298 11.72 -4.97 2.63
C SER A 298 13.03 -4.39 2.09
N ARG A 299 14.20 -5.01 2.33
CA ARG A 299 15.46 -4.58 1.69
C ARG A 299 15.44 -4.75 0.19
N VAL A 300 14.83 -5.84 -0.30
CA VAL A 300 14.68 -6.07 -1.74
C VAL A 300 13.74 -5.02 -2.35
N ALA A 301 12.64 -4.72 -1.67
CA ALA A 301 11.74 -3.65 -2.08
C ALA A 301 12.46 -2.29 -2.15
N LEU A 302 13.31 -1.95 -1.17
CA LEU A 302 14.12 -0.72 -1.20
C LEU A 302 15.13 -0.69 -2.35
N ALA A 303 15.68 -1.83 -2.75
CA ALA A 303 16.52 -1.92 -3.95
C ALA A 303 15.71 -1.64 -5.22
N PHE A 304 14.47 -2.13 -5.30
CA PHE A 304 13.55 -1.76 -6.38
C PHE A 304 13.18 -0.28 -6.38
N LEU A 305 13.00 0.35 -5.22
CA LEU A 305 12.79 1.80 -5.14
C LEU A 305 13.99 2.57 -5.72
N ALA A 306 15.22 2.16 -5.36
CA ALA A 306 16.43 2.78 -5.89
C ALA A 306 16.52 2.62 -7.41
N LEU A 307 16.19 1.42 -7.92
CA LEU A 307 16.19 1.16 -9.36
C LEU A 307 15.08 1.92 -10.09
N ALA A 308 13.87 2.00 -9.52
CA ALA A 308 12.78 2.78 -10.09
C ALA A 308 13.12 4.28 -10.15
N ALA A 309 13.76 4.82 -9.11
CA ALA A 309 14.25 6.20 -9.11
C ALA A 309 15.34 6.43 -10.18
N ALA A 310 16.22 5.46 -10.41
CA ALA A 310 17.22 5.54 -11.48
C ALA A 310 16.59 5.46 -12.89
N LEU A 311 15.54 4.65 -13.05
CA LEU A 311 14.81 4.54 -14.32
C LEU A 311 13.90 5.75 -14.60
N ALA A 312 13.66 6.64 -13.64
CA ALA A 312 12.85 7.83 -13.85
C ALA A 312 13.46 8.76 -14.93
N ILE A 313 14.79 8.85 -15.02
CA ILE A 313 15.47 9.66 -16.06
C ILE A 313 15.19 9.10 -17.46
N PRO A 314 15.54 7.84 -17.80
CA PRO A 314 15.22 7.29 -19.11
C PRO A 314 13.70 7.25 -19.38
N ALA A 315 12.86 7.04 -18.37
CA ALA A 315 11.42 7.12 -18.53
C ALA A 315 10.94 8.49 -19.02
N LEU A 316 11.49 9.57 -18.45
CA LEU A 316 11.11 10.94 -18.82
C LEU A 316 11.76 11.42 -20.14
N THR A 317 12.97 10.92 -20.48
CA THR A 317 13.69 11.35 -21.69
C THR A 317 13.33 10.55 -22.93
N LEU A 318 13.16 9.24 -22.79
CA LEU A 318 12.95 8.30 -23.88
C LEU A 318 11.48 7.87 -24.01
N GLY A 319 10.71 7.95 -22.91
CA GLY A 319 9.31 7.51 -22.89
C GLY A 319 9.14 6.02 -23.20
N GLY A 320 7.96 5.66 -23.73
CA GLY A 320 7.64 4.31 -24.24
C GLY A 320 8.04 3.17 -23.32
N PRO A 321 8.83 2.20 -23.80
CA PRO A 321 9.20 1.01 -23.03
C PRO A 321 9.88 1.30 -21.68
N TRP A 322 10.63 2.39 -21.60
CA TRP A 322 11.33 2.80 -20.37
C TRP A 322 10.35 3.36 -19.34
N ALA A 323 9.33 4.11 -19.77
CA ALA A 323 8.28 4.60 -18.90
C ALA A 323 7.40 3.43 -18.38
N GLU A 324 7.03 2.50 -19.24
CA GLU A 324 6.31 1.28 -18.88
C GLU A 324 7.07 0.47 -17.83
N ALA A 325 8.35 0.20 -18.06
CA ALA A 325 9.22 -0.55 -17.16
C ALA A 325 9.41 0.16 -15.81
N ALA A 326 9.60 1.49 -15.80
CA ALA A 326 9.77 2.27 -14.58
C ALA A 326 8.51 2.27 -13.70
N VAL A 327 7.33 2.47 -14.30
CA VAL A 327 6.05 2.44 -13.59
C VAL A 327 5.74 1.04 -13.06
N PHE A 328 5.95 0.01 -13.88
CA PHE A 328 5.80 -1.39 -13.44
C PHE A 328 6.72 -1.71 -12.27
N LEU A 329 7.99 -1.32 -12.35
CA LEU A 329 8.96 -1.54 -11.27
C LEU A 329 8.57 -0.78 -9.99
N ALA A 330 8.04 0.43 -10.10
CA ALA A 330 7.55 1.19 -8.94
C ALA A 330 6.34 0.52 -8.29
N LEU A 331 5.36 0.07 -9.07
CA LEU A 331 4.14 -0.53 -8.53
C LEU A 331 4.34 -1.98 -8.09
N VAL A 332 4.95 -2.81 -8.93
CA VAL A 332 5.09 -4.25 -8.71
C VAL A 332 6.37 -4.57 -7.93
N GLY A 333 7.50 -3.97 -8.33
CA GLY A 333 8.78 -4.18 -7.68
C GLY A 333 8.86 -3.53 -6.29
N TRP A 334 8.70 -2.21 -6.22
CA TRP A 334 8.83 -1.46 -4.96
C TRP A 334 7.62 -1.64 -4.04
N LEU A 335 6.47 -1.08 -4.44
CA LEU A 335 5.31 -0.97 -3.56
C LEU A 335 4.72 -2.33 -3.20
N SER A 336 4.57 -3.23 -4.17
CA SER A 336 3.96 -4.52 -3.87
C SER A 336 4.88 -5.47 -3.13
N THR A 337 6.19 -5.48 -3.41
CA THR A 337 7.13 -6.31 -2.63
C THR A 337 7.15 -5.86 -1.16
N LEU A 338 7.19 -4.54 -0.91
CA LEU A 338 7.10 -4.00 0.45
C LEU A 338 5.79 -4.40 1.13
N THR A 339 4.68 -4.20 0.41
CA THR A 339 3.32 -4.47 0.91
C THR A 339 3.14 -5.95 1.26
N LEU A 340 3.49 -6.87 0.36
CA LEU A 340 3.40 -8.31 0.60
C LEU A 340 4.30 -8.73 1.77
N ALA A 341 5.54 -8.22 1.85
CA ALA A 341 6.44 -8.51 2.96
C ALA A 341 5.85 -8.07 4.30
N GLN A 342 5.33 -6.83 4.39
CA GLN A 342 4.75 -6.31 5.63
C GLN A 342 3.40 -6.95 5.97
N MET A 343 2.63 -7.38 4.97
CA MET A 343 1.34 -8.03 5.16
C MET A 343 1.44 -9.32 5.98
N VAL A 344 2.52 -10.12 5.80
CA VAL A 344 2.81 -11.30 6.64
C VAL A 344 2.90 -10.89 8.12
N LYS A 345 3.71 -9.86 8.40
CA LYS A 345 3.91 -9.39 9.79
C LYS A 345 2.65 -8.80 10.40
N ILE A 346 1.93 -7.97 9.65
CA ILE A 346 0.70 -7.33 10.12
C ILE A 346 -0.37 -8.38 10.40
N THR A 347 -0.55 -9.36 9.49
CA THR A 347 -1.54 -10.43 9.67
C THR A 347 -1.21 -11.31 10.88
N SER A 348 0.06 -11.70 11.06
CA SER A 348 0.52 -12.47 12.23
C SER A 348 0.29 -11.69 13.52
N PHE A 349 0.65 -10.41 13.54
CA PHE A 349 0.49 -9.55 14.71
C PHE A 349 -0.97 -9.33 15.09
N LEU A 350 -1.83 -9.02 14.12
CA LEU A 350 -3.27 -8.87 14.36
C LEU A 350 -3.90 -10.17 14.86
N THR A 351 -3.50 -11.31 14.28
CA THR A 351 -3.97 -12.62 14.71
C THR A 351 -3.52 -12.92 16.14
N TRP A 352 -2.26 -12.64 16.44
CA TRP A 352 -1.68 -12.86 17.76
C TRP A 352 -2.37 -12.00 18.83
N ILE A 353 -2.61 -10.71 18.56
CA ILE A 353 -3.31 -9.84 19.52
C ILE A 353 -4.73 -10.33 19.78
N GLN A 354 -5.45 -10.76 18.76
CA GLN A 354 -6.81 -11.24 18.90
C GLN A 354 -6.92 -12.52 19.72
N VAL A 355 -5.96 -13.44 19.56
CA VAL A 355 -6.04 -14.78 20.12
C VAL A 355 -5.26 -14.90 21.43
N PHE A 356 -4.05 -14.35 21.48
CA PHE A 356 -3.09 -14.64 22.55
C PHE A 356 -2.87 -13.50 23.54
N ALA A 357 -3.09 -12.23 23.12
CA ALA A 357 -2.91 -11.11 24.05
C ALA A 357 -3.78 -11.23 25.32
N PRO A 358 -5.04 -11.69 25.26
CA PRO A 358 -5.86 -11.90 26.46
C PRO A 358 -5.36 -13.01 27.41
N LEU A 359 -4.48 -13.89 26.92
CA LEU A 359 -3.93 -15.02 27.65
C LEU A 359 -2.59 -14.70 28.34
N ILE A 360 -2.02 -13.52 28.11
CA ILE A 360 -0.74 -13.10 28.70
C ILE A 360 -0.85 -13.14 30.24
N GLY A 361 0.10 -13.83 30.88
CA GLY A 361 0.12 -13.99 32.33
C GLY A 361 -0.87 -15.04 32.88
N ARG A 362 -1.69 -15.66 32.01
CA ARG A 362 -2.66 -16.71 32.42
C ARG A 362 -2.30 -18.08 31.83
N ALA A 363 -1.67 -18.11 30.65
CA ALA A 363 -1.25 -19.32 29.96
C ALA A 363 0.03 -19.06 29.16
N PRO A 364 0.79 -20.10 28.79
CA PRO A 364 1.88 -19.97 27.82
C PRO A 364 1.33 -19.48 26.48
N VAL A 365 1.94 -18.46 25.90
CA VAL A 365 1.58 -17.89 24.59
C VAL A 365 2.73 -18.01 23.61
N PRO A 366 2.48 -18.30 22.31
CA PRO A 366 3.53 -18.33 21.29
C PRO A 366 4.04 -16.91 21.02
N MET A 367 5.20 -16.81 20.39
CA MET A 367 5.67 -15.53 19.86
C MET A 367 4.95 -15.20 18.55
N VAL A 368 4.91 -13.92 18.16
CA VAL A 368 4.24 -13.49 16.92
C VAL A 368 4.82 -14.17 15.68
N HIS A 369 6.14 -14.41 15.66
CA HIS A 369 6.80 -15.05 14.53
C HIS A 369 6.53 -16.57 14.42
N ASP A 370 6.07 -17.23 15.50
CA ASP A 370 5.70 -18.65 15.47
C ASP A 370 4.42 -18.90 14.62
N LEU A 371 3.65 -17.84 14.34
CA LEU A 371 2.45 -17.92 13.52
C LEU A 371 2.76 -17.99 12.02
N THR A 372 4.02 -17.84 11.61
CA THR A 372 4.43 -17.70 10.20
C THR A 372 5.42 -18.80 9.82
N ASP A 373 5.21 -19.46 8.68
CA ASP A 373 6.29 -20.22 8.02
C ASP A 373 7.16 -19.26 7.20
N ALA A 374 8.29 -18.86 7.78
CA ALA A 374 9.24 -17.95 7.14
C ALA A 374 9.81 -18.51 5.82
N ARG A 375 9.87 -19.84 5.64
CA ARG A 375 10.35 -20.46 4.39
C ARG A 375 9.27 -20.39 3.30
N ALA A 376 8.02 -20.68 3.64
CA ALA A 376 6.90 -20.59 2.70
C ALA A 376 6.68 -19.15 2.25
N ALA A 377 6.61 -18.20 3.19
CA ALA A 377 6.52 -16.76 2.89
C ALA A 377 7.71 -16.29 2.04
N GLY A 378 8.94 -16.71 2.38
CA GLY A 378 10.15 -16.35 1.64
C GLY A 378 10.14 -16.88 0.20
N ARG A 379 9.67 -18.12 -0.05
CA ARG A 379 9.54 -18.68 -1.41
C ARG A 379 8.52 -17.93 -2.25
N ALA A 380 7.36 -17.60 -1.68
CA ALA A 380 6.35 -16.81 -2.38
C ALA A 380 6.90 -15.42 -2.77
N LEU A 381 7.60 -14.74 -1.85
CA LEU A 381 8.23 -13.43 -2.12
C LEU A 381 9.40 -13.53 -3.12
N ALA A 382 10.18 -14.62 -3.10
CA ALA A 382 11.22 -14.84 -4.10
C ALA A 382 10.65 -14.99 -5.52
N LEU A 383 9.56 -15.75 -5.66
CA LEU A 383 8.86 -15.91 -6.93
C LEU A 383 8.24 -14.58 -7.38
N TRP A 384 7.68 -13.79 -6.45
CA TRP A 384 7.18 -12.45 -6.73
C TRP A 384 8.28 -11.54 -7.29
N VAL A 385 9.44 -11.50 -6.65
CA VAL A 385 10.61 -10.70 -7.08
C VAL A 385 11.10 -11.15 -8.46
N ALA A 386 11.16 -12.45 -8.72
CA ALA A 386 11.52 -12.97 -10.04
C ALA A 386 10.52 -12.52 -11.12
N GLY A 387 9.22 -12.59 -10.85
CA GLY A 387 8.17 -12.10 -11.74
C GLY A 387 8.25 -10.58 -11.95
N ALA A 388 8.54 -9.80 -10.89
CA ALA A 388 8.69 -8.35 -10.99
C ALA A 388 9.89 -7.95 -11.86
N LEU A 389 11.03 -8.62 -11.70
CA LEU A 389 12.22 -8.41 -12.54
C LEU A 389 11.95 -8.86 -13.98
N GLY A 390 11.37 -10.04 -14.16
CA GLY A 390 11.02 -10.56 -15.49
C GLY A 390 10.08 -9.64 -16.25
N GLY A 391 9.00 -9.17 -15.59
CA GLY A 391 8.05 -8.23 -16.19
C GLY A 391 8.67 -6.87 -16.53
N THR A 392 9.57 -6.35 -15.69
CA THR A 392 10.31 -5.11 -15.97
C THR A 392 11.19 -5.27 -17.21
N LEU A 393 11.93 -6.37 -17.30
CA LEU A 393 12.79 -6.67 -18.46
C LEU A 393 11.96 -6.95 -19.72
N ALA A 394 10.81 -7.61 -19.59
CA ALA A 394 9.90 -7.88 -20.70
C ALA A 394 9.31 -6.59 -21.28
N LEU A 395 8.95 -5.61 -20.43
CA LEU A 395 8.49 -4.29 -20.87
C LEU A 395 9.61 -3.52 -21.56
N ALA A 396 10.81 -3.44 -20.96
CA ALA A 396 11.94 -2.76 -21.54
C ALA A 396 12.39 -3.39 -22.89
N GLY A 397 12.32 -4.72 -22.97
CA GLY A 397 12.67 -5.49 -24.18
C GLY A 397 11.51 -5.71 -25.15
N GLN A 398 10.32 -5.15 -24.87
CA GLN A 398 9.12 -5.25 -25.70
C GLN A 398 8.73 -6.69 -26.09
N SER A 399 8.79 -7.62 -25.10
CA SER A 399 8.45 -9.05 -25.29
C SER A 399 7.12 -9.41 -24.62
N PRO A 400 5.99 -9.52 -25.37
CA PRO A 400 4.70 -9.88 -24.81
C PRO A 400 4.71 -11.24 -24.10
N ALA A 401 5.29 -12.28 -24.73
CA ALA A 401 5.35 -13.62 -24.16
C ALA A 401 6.13 -13.67 -22.81
N ALA A 402 7.25 -12.94 -22.72
CA ALA A 402 8.01 -12.85 -21.46
C ALA A 402 7.21 -12.11 -20.38
N PHE A 403 6.40 -11.11 -20.76
CA PHE A 403 5.53 -10.40 -19.84
C PHE A 403 4.40 -11.30 -19.31
N GLU A 404 3.74 -12.06 -20.18
CA GLU A 404 2.69 -13.01 -19.79
C GLU A 404 3.21 -14.10 -18.85
N ILE A 405 4.40 -14.66 -19.13
CA ILE A 405 5.08 -15.62 -18.21
C ILE A 405 5.35 -14.96 -16.86
N SER A 406 5.81 -13.70 -16.85
CA SER A 406 6.06 -12.97 -15.62
C SER A 406 4.77 -12.69 -14.85
N ALA A 407 3.68 -12.37 -15.53
CA ALA A 407 2.37 -12.17 -14.91
C ALA A 407 1.83 -13.49 -14.29
N LEU A 408 2.03 -14.63 -14.95
CA LEU A 408 1.71 -15.96 -14.38
C LEU A 408 2.55 -16.27 -13.14
N ALA A 409 3.84 -15.94 -13.16
CA ALA A 409 4.72 -16.12 -12.00
C ALA A 409 4.27 -15.23 -10.82
N LEU A 410 3.89 -13.98 -11.08
CA LEU A 410 3.32 -13.07 -10.08
C LEU A 410 1.98 -13.57 -9.53
N LEU A 411 1.12 -14.10 -10.39
CA LEU A 411 -0.17 -14.69 -9.99
C LEU A 411 0.05 -15.89 -9.07
N LEU A 412 0.95 -16.81 -9.43
CA LEU A 412 1.29 -17.95 -8.59
C LEU A 412 1.88 -17.49 -7.24
N ALA A 413 2.78 -16.51 -7.26
CA ALA A 413 3.35 -15.95 -6.05
C ALA A 413 2.28 -15.34 -5.13
N ALA A 414 1.31 -14.59 -5.69
CA ALA A 414 0.20 -14.01 -4.95
C ALA A 414 -0.72 -15.09 -4.34
N LEU A 415 -0.99 -16.19 -5.07
CA LEU A 415 -1.76 -17.33 -4.55
C LEU A 415 -1.05 -18.03 -3.40
N LEU A 416 0.26 -18.31 -3.54
CA LEU A 416 1.08 -18.90 -2.47
C LEU A 416 1.14 -17.99 -1.25
N HIS A 417 1.26 -16.67 -1.45
CA HIS A 417 1.24 -15.68 -0.39
C HIS A 417 -0.11 -15.65 0.32
N GLY A 418 -1.22 -15.62 -0.43
CA GLY A 418 -2.58 -15.70 0.11
C GLY A 418 -2.83 -16.98 0.91
N HIS A 419 -2.29 -18.12 0.45
CA HIS A 419 -2.33 -19.39 1.19
C HIS A 419 -1.63 -19.26 2.55
N GLU A 420 -0.45 -18.65 2.60
CA GLU A 420 0.28 -18.40 3.85
C GLU A 420 -0.50 -17.50 4.81
N LEU A 421 -1.12 -16.42 4.31
CA LEU A 421 -1.96 -15.55 5.13
C LEU A 421 -3.17 -16.29 5.74
N ILE A 422 -3.77 -17.18 4.97
CA ILE A 422 -4.85 -18.07 5.45
C ILE A 422 -4.31 -19.03 6.51
N ALA A 423 -3.12 -19.60 6.30
CA ALA A 423 -2.48 -20.50 7.27
C ALA A 423 -2.19 -19.80 8.60
N ILE A 424 -1.69 -18.55 8.56
CA ILE A 424 -1.49 -17.68 9.72
C ILE A 424 -2.83 -17.47 10.46
N ARG A 425 -3.88 -17.07 9.75
CA ARG A 425 -5.21 -16.82 10.36
C ARG A 425 -5.84 -18.08 10.97
N ARG A 426 -5.53 -19.25 10.40
CA ARG A 426 -5.96 -20.56 10.90
C ARG A 426 -5.00 -21.19 11.89
N LEU A 427 -3.95 -20.47 12.31
CA LEU A 427 -2.94 -20.93 13.27
C LEU A 427 -2.32 -22.28 12.88
N ARG A 428 -2.17 -22.55 11.58
CA ARG A 428 -1.72 -23.88 11.08
C ARG A 428 -0.29 -24.22 11.48
N HIS A 429 0.54 -23.21 11.73
CA HIS A 429 1.95 -23.39 12.09
C HIS A 429 2.18 -23.67 13.59
N LEU A 430 1.13 -23.56 14.41
CA LEU A 430 1.20 -23.89 15.83
C LEU A 430 0.82 -25.35 16.08
N SER A 431 1.44 -25.95 17.11
CA SER A 431 1.02 -27.26 17.62
C SER A 431 -0.43 -27.23 18.12
N ASP A 432 -1.13 -28.36 18.06
CA ASP A 432 -2.54 -28.46 18.48
C ASP A 432 -2.74 -28.04 19.95
N ARG A 433 -1.73 -28.25 20.81
CA ARG A 433 -1.78 -27.84 22.22
C ARG A 433 -1.82 -26.33 22.42
N MET A 434 -1.31 -25.53 21.45
CA MET A 434 -1.31 -24.08 21.51
C MET A 434 -2.50 -23.44 20.78
N ARG A 435 -3.26 -24.24 20.02
CA ARG A 435 -4.43 -23.71 19.30
C ARG A 435 -5.60 -23.55 20.25
N PRO A 436 -6.33 -22.41 20.18
CA PRO A 436 -7.54 -22.23 20.98
C PRO A 436 -8.64 -23.16 20.48
N ALA A 437 -9.55 -23.55 21.40
CA ALA A 437 -10.70 -24.39 21.06
C ALA A 437 -11.60 -23.71 20.00
N LYS A 438 -11.70 -22.38 20.02
CA LYS A 438 -12.46 -21.58 19.04
C LYS A 438 -11.49 -20.77 18.18
N MET A 439 -11.50 -21.05 16.87
CA MET A 439 -10.66 -20.32 15.92
C MET A 439 -11.15 -18.89 15.73
N PRO A 440 -10.23 -17.91 15.54
CA PRO A 440 -10.60 -16.54 15.23
C PRO A 440 -11.30 -16.47 13.86
N PRO A 441 -12.26 -15.56 13.67
CA PRO A 441 -12.88 -15.34 12.36
C PRO A 441 -11.83 -14.87 11.34
N MET A 442 -11.98 -15.27 10.07
CA MET A 442 -10.98 -15.05 9.04
C MET A 442 -10.74 -13.56 8.75
N ILE A 443 -11.80 -12.78 8.64
CA ILE A 443 -11.77 -11.40 8.15
C ILE A 443 -12.22 -10.41 9.21
N LEU A 444 -13.34 -10.71 9.89
CA LEU A 444 -13.91 -9.80 10.87
C LEU A 444 -13.64 -10.32 12.28
N PRO A 445 -12.90 -9.59 13.11
CA PRO A 445 -12.81 -9.93 14.53
C PRO A 445 -14.18 -9.79 15.18
N GLN A 446 -14.49 -10.69 16.11
CA GLN A 446 -15.71 -10.61 16.89
C GLN A 446 -15.73 -9.29 17.69
N SER A 447 -16.90 -8.65 17.78
CA SER A 447 -17.09 -7.52 18.67
C SER A 447 -16.91 -7.97 20.12
N ASP A 448 -16.31 -7.14 20.95
CA ASP A 448 -15.89 -7.41 22.35
C ASP A 448 -16.97 -8.03 23.30
N ARG A 449 -18.22 -8.15 22.86
CA ARG A 449 -19.30 -8.66 23.70
C ARG A 449 -19.33 -10.18 23.90
N SER A 450 -18.49 -10.95 23.18
CA SER A 450 -18.52 -12.42 23.22
C SER A 450 -17.38 -13.08 23.99
N PHE A 451 -16.36 -12.32 24.42
CA PHE A 451 -15.21 -12.86 25.15
C PHE A 451 -15.41 -12.94 26.66
N ASP A 452 -16.43 -12.31 27.21
CA ASP A 452 -16.64 -12.25 28.68
C ASP A 452 -17.38 -13.48 29.28
N HIS A 453 -17.87 -14.42 28.46
CA HIS A 453 -18.70 -15.50 28.97
C HIS A 453 -18.16 -16.93 28.93
N ASP A 454 -16.99 -17.17 28.29
CA ASP A 454 -16.46 -18.53 28.12
C ASP A 454 -15.05 -18.76 28.71
N ILE A 455 -14.67 -18.06 29.78
CA ILE A 455 -13.48 -18.43 30.55
C ILE A 455 -13.91 -19.49 31.57
N PRO A 456 -13.45 -20.75 31.47
CA PRO A 456 -13.69 -21.73 32.54
C PRO A 456 -13.06 -21.17 33.82
N ARG A 457 -13.85 -20.93 34.84
CA ARG A 457 -13.31 -20.64 36.18
C ARG A 457 -12.46 -21.84 36.59
N PRO A 458 -11.23 -21.65 37.10
CA PRO A 458 -10.48 -22.77 37.67
C PRO A 458 -11.33 -23.41 38.73
N ALA A 459 -11.50 -24.72 38.64
CA ALA A 459 -12.15 -25.50 39.70
C ALA A 459 -11.40 -25.17 41.00
N SER A 460 -12.14 -24.62 41.98
CA SER A 460 -11.65 -24.42 43.33
C SER A 460 -11.19 -25.76 43.89
N ALA A 461 -9.86 -25.88 44.13
CA ALA A 461 -9.32 -26.94 44.97
C ALA A 461 -9.56 -26.61 46.44
#